data_342dcfa694c048e6a2101490e74b40aa
#
_entry.id   342dcfa694c048e6a2101490e74b40aa
#
_cell.length_a   1.000
_cell.length_b   1.000
_cell.length_c   1.000
_cell.angle_alpha   90.00
_cell.angle_beta   90.00
_cell.angle_gamma   90.00
#
_symmetry.space_group_name_H-M   'P 1'
#
loop_
_entity.id
_entity.type
_entity.pdbx_description
1 polymer ?
#
loop_
_entity_poly.entity_id
_entity_poly.type
_entity_poly.pdbx_seq_one_letter_code
_entity_poly.pdbx_strand_id
1 'polypeptide(L)'
;MKSALAKLGYRSYHMEEAVMNFEKGDLDKWNAYMECRSEMDWQKLFADYDATADLPSAFYYREQMAAFPDAKVILTVRDPEAWWQSTAKLVNLHNTLVEPIKFIPRFGAFQRLFRNCERVVAGGSFDHDHVVARFNAHNAEVKATVPPERLLVFEVKDGWEPLCKFLGAPVPNEPFPHENTGIATVDKMMRLLVLTDLIKLAWPWLAGLAVVLILLLNR
;
A
#
# COMPACT_ATOMS: atom_id res chain seq x y z
N MET A 1 -1.66 -9.03 7.68
CA MET A 1 -2.62 -9.72 6.75
C MET A 1 -1.93 -10.21 5.48
N LYS A 2 -1.17 -9.38 4.74
CA LYS A 2 -0.46 -9.77 3.49
C LYS A 2 0.30 -11.09 3.64
N SER A 3 1.15 -11.22 4.67
CA SER A 3 1.93 -12.44 4.93
C SER A 3 1.06 -13.66 5.24
N ALA A 4 -0.06 -13.47 5.95
CA ALA A 4 -1.00 -14.56 6.20
C ALA A 4 -1.67 -15.05 4.92
N LEU A 5 -2.12 -14.13 4.07
CA LEU A 5 -2.69 -14.48 2.77
C LEU A 5 -1.67 -15.18 1.87
N ALA A 6 -0.41 -14.71 1.86
CA ALA A 6 0.67 -15.35 1.08
C ALA A 6 0.93 -16.80 1.52
N LYS A 7 0.87 -17.09 2.84
CA LYS A 7 0.99 -18.46 3.37
C LYS A 7 -0.19 -19.37 2.97
N LEU A 8 -1.34 -18.77 2.69
CA LEU A 8 -2.50 -19.47 2.15
C LEU A 8 -2.51 -19.55 0.60
N GLY A 9 -1.45 -19.09 -0.06
CA GLY A 9 -1.28 -19.15 -1.51
C GLY A 9 -1.84 -17.96 -2.28
N TYR A 10 -2.37 -16.93 -1.60
CA TYR A 10 -2.90 -15.73 -2.25
C TYR A 10 -1.80 -14.72 -2.57
N ARG A 11 -1.79 -14.19 -3.78
CA ARG A 11 -0.97 -13.05 -4.17
C ARG A 11 -1.73 -11.77 -3.87
N SER A 12 -1.23 -10.96 -2.95
CA SER A 12 -1.91 -9.73 -2.52
C SER A 12 -1.31 -8.50 -3.18
N TYR A 13 -2.15 -7.68 -3.82
CA TYR A 13 -1.79 -6.32 -4.18
C TYR A 13 -1.78 -5.44 -2.92
N HIS A 14 -0.74 -4.65 -2.74
CA HIS A 14 -0.52 -3.80 -1.57
C HIS A 14 0.13 -2.49 -2.04
N MET A 15 0.10 -1.43 -1.25
CA MET A 15 0.83 -0.18 -1.57
C MET A 15 2.29 -0.44 -1.98
N GLU A 16 2.91 -1.40 -1.32
CA GLU A 16 4.28 -1.83 -1.63
C GLU A 16 4.44 -2.23 -3.12
N GLU A 17 3.49 -3.00 -3.67
CA GLU A 17 3.51 -3.40 -5.08
C GLU A 17 3.40 -2.19 -6.00
N ALA A 18 2.55 -1.22 -5.68
CA ALA A 18 2.42 0.00 -6.48
C ALA A 18 3.72 0.82 -6.51
N VAL A 19 4.43 0.88 -5.37
CA VAL A 19 5.72 1.60 -5.26
C VAL A 19 6.85 0.81 -5.93
N MET A 20 6.93 -0.50 -5.70
CA MET A 20 7.98 -1.36 -6.26
C MET A 20 7.85 -1.49 -7.78
N ASN A 21 6.63 -1.62 -8.29
CA ASN A 21 6.31 -1.76 -9.71
C ASN A 21 6.03 -0.39 -10.37
N PHE A 22 6.78 0.65 -10.01
CA PHE A 22 6.59 2.00 -10.54
C PHE A 22 6.47 2.03 -12.07
N GLU A 23 7.27 1.25 -12.77
CA GLU A 23 7.29 1.15 -14.24
C GLU A 23 5.96 0.63 -14.84
N LYS A 24 5.12 -0.06 -14.04
CA LYS A 24 3.76 -0.47 -14.48
C LYS A 24 2.76 0.69 -14.46
N GLY A 25 3.14 1.85 -13.92
CA GLY A 25 2.32 3.06 -13.85
C GLY A 25 1.19 2.98 -12.83
N ASP A 26 1.23 2.07 -11.86
CA ASP A 26 0.13 1.88 -10.90
C ASP A 26 -0.05 3.10 -9.98
N LEU A 27 1.04 3.77 -9.58
CA LEU A 27 0.96 5.02 -8.82
C LEU A 27 0.22 6.11 -9.59
N ASP A 28 0.45 6.21 -10.91
CA ASP A 28 -0.22 7.21 -11.75
C ASP A 28 -1.70 6.88 -11.99
N LYS A 29 -2.05 5.59 -12.13
CA LYS A 29 -3.45 5.13 -12.21
C LYS A 29 -4.20 5.49 -10.93
N TRP A 30 -3.64 5.19 -9.75
CA TRP A 30 -4.24 5.55 -8.48
C TRP A 30 -4.39 7.08 -8.32
N ASN A 31 -3.35 7.85 -8.65
CA ASN A 31 -3.41 9.30 -8.59
C ASN A 31 -4.50 9.85 -9.51
N ALA A 32 -4.56 9.37 -10.76
CA ALA A 32 -5.56 9.81 -11.71
C ALA A 32 -6.99 9.50 -11.24
N TYR A 33 -7.21 8.30 -10.69
CA TYR A 33 -8.48 7.88 -10.15
C TYR A 33 -8.91 8.73 -8.93
N MET A 34 -8.03 8.87 -7.93
CA MET A 34 -8.32 9.65 -6.72
C MET A 34 -8.51 11.15 -6.98
N GLU A 35 -7.99 11.66 -8.08
CA GLU A 35 -8.19 13.03 -8.56
C GLU A 35 -9.38 13.18 -9.52
N CYS A 36 -10.19 12.13 -9.69
CA CYS A 36 -11.33 12.09 -10.60
C CYS A 36 -10.97 12.43 -12.05
N ARG A 37 -9.75 12.10 -12.49
CA ARG A 37 -9.26 12.34 -13.86
C ARG A 37 -9.45 11.15 -14.79
N SER A 38 -9.68 9.97 -14.23
CA SER A 38 -9.96 8.72 -14.96
C SER A 38 -10.78 7.77 -14.12
N GLU A 39 -11.46 6.84 -14.77
CA GLU A 39 -11.99 5.65 -14.12
C GLU A 39 -10.89 4.63 -13.86
N MET A 40 -11.15 3.69 -12.93
CA MET A 40 -10.25 2.60 -12.63
C MET A 40 -10.74 1.31 -13.28
N ASP A 41 -9.91 0.72 -14.11
CA ASP A 41 -10.09 -0.66 -14.57
C ASP A 41 -9.57 -1.62 -13.49
N TRP A 42 -10.47 -1.98 -12.57
CA TRP A 42 -10.14 -2.84 -11.43
C TRP A 42 -9.68 -4.23 -11.85
N GLN A 43 -10.28 -4.80 -12.89
CA GLN A 43 -9.93 -6.12 -13.38
C GLN A 43 -8.51 -6.12 -13.96
N LYS A 44 -8.16 -5.08 -14.71
CA LYS A 44 -6.81 -4.93 -15.25
C LYS A 44 -5.77 -4.63 -14.17
N LEU A 45 -6.11 -3.77 -13.19
CA LEU A 45 -5.19 -3.43 -12.10
C LEU A 45 -4.82 -4.65 -11.27
N PHE A 46 -5.80 -5.52 -11.00
CA PHE A 46 -5.62 -6.69 -10.13
C PHE A 46 -5.50 -8.02 -10.87
N ALA A 47 -5.28 -8.01 -12.21
CA ALA A 47 -5.22 -9.23 -13.03
C ALA A 47 -4.22 -10.30 -12.53
N ASP A 48 -3.13 -9.86 -11.91
CA ASP A 48 -2.07 -10.75 -11.40
C ASP A 48 -2.23 -11.07 -9.90
N TYR A 49 -3.35 -10.66 -9.27
CA TYR A 49 -3.53 -10.73 -7.82
C TYR A 49 -4.84 -11.40 -7.43
N ASP A 50 -4.82 -12.14 -6.33
CA ASP A 50 -5.95 -12.87 -5.77
C ASP A 50 -6.62 -12.09 -4.62
N ALA A 51 -5.91 -11.11 -4.08
CA ALA A 51 -6.37 -10.25 -2.98
C ALA A 51 -5.79 -8.85 -3.10
N THR A 52 -6.39 -7.91 -2.40
CA THR A 52 -5.89 -6.54 -2.28
C THR A 52 -5.94 -6.09 -0.83
N ALA A 53 -4.99 -5.29 -0.41
CA ALA A 53 -4.87 -4.78 0.95
C ALA A 53 -4.18 -3.43 0.99
N ASP A 54 -4.26 -2.75 2.15
CA ASP A 54 -3.64 -1.45 2.40
C ASP A 54 -4.29 -0.29 1.64
N LEU A 55 -3.85 0.92 1.92
CA LEU A 55 -4.31 2.11 1.20
C LEU A 55 -3.62 2.24 -0.18
N PRO A 56 -4.30 2.84 -1.16
CA PRO A 56 -5.67 3.34 -1.12
C PRO A 56 -6.73 2.25 -1.29
N SER A 57 -6.33 1.03 -1.64
CA SER A 57 -7.21 -0.07 -2.04
C SER A 57 -8.29 -0.38 -1.01
N ALA A 58 -7.93 -0.49 0.27
CA ALA A 58 -8.87 -0.80 1.35
C ALA A 58 -10.01 0.25 1.48
N PHE A 59 -9.75 1.50 1.10
CA PHE A 59 -10.77 2.56 1.15
C PHE A 59 -11.83 2.40 0.04
N TYR A 60 -11.45 1.90 -1.13
CA TYR A 60 -12.32 1.72 -2.30
C TYR A 60 -12.91 0.29 -2.37
N TYR A 61 -13.21 -0.32 -1.22
CA TYR A 61 -13.74 -1.67 -1.14
C TYR A 61 -15.10 -1.83 -1.85
N ARG A 62 -15.94 -0.79 -1.87
CA ARG A 62 -17.27 -0.81 -2.52
C ARG A 62 -17.16 -0.96 -4.03
N GLU A 63 -16.30 -0.17 -4.65
CA GLU A 63 -16.04 -0.20 -6.09
C GLU A 63 -15.43 -1.53 -6.50
N GLN A 64 -14.53 -2.05 -5.66
CA GLN A 64 -13.94 -3.37 -5.88
C GLN A 64 -14.98 -4.50 -5.70
N MET A 65 -15.86 -4.41 -4.71
CA MET A 65 -16.96 -5.36 -4.55
C MET A 65 -17.95 -5.34 -5.72
N ALA A 66 -18.15 -4.19 -6.36
CA ALA A 66 -18.95 -4.07 -7.56
C ALA A 66 -18.26 -4.70 -8.79
N ALA A 67 -16.93 -4.51 -8.91
CA ALA A 67 -16.13 -5.11 -9.98
C ALA A 67 -15.93 -6.63 -9.81
N PHE A 68 -15.93 -7.13 -8.56
CA PHE A 68 -15.73 -8.52 -8.18
C PHE A 68 -16.87 -8.99 -7.26
N PRO A 69 -18.04 -9.39 -7.82
CA PRO A 69 -19.23 -9.70 -7.02
C PRO A 69 -19.04 -10.84 -6.00
N ASP A 70 -18.12 -11.76 -6.25
CA ASP A 70 -17.84 -12.91 -5.37
C ASP A 70 -16.71 -12.62 -4.35
N ALA A 71 -16.10 -11.45 -4.40
CA ALA A 71 -15.01 -11.11 -3.49
C ALA A 71 -15.47 -11.05 -2.03
N LYS A 72 -14.68 -11.61 -1.15
CA LYS A 72 -14.84 -11.57 0.30
C LYS A 72 -14.08 -10.36 0.88
N VAL A 73 -14.60 -9.78 1.94
CA VAL A 73 -13.99 -8.64 2.65
C VAL A 73 -13.51 -9.09 4.01
N ILE A 74 -12.25 -8.84 4.31
CA ILE A 74 -11.64 -9.06 5.62
C ILE A 74 -11.36 -7.69 6.24
N LEU A 75 -12.21 -7.29 7.18
CA LEU A 75 -12.03 -6.07 7.94
C LEU A 75 -11.11 -6.33 9.13
N THR A 76 -9.84 -5.96 9.00
CA THR A 76 -8.91 -6.06 10.12
C THR A 76 -9.16 -4.93 11.11
N VAL A 77 -9.47 -5.30 12.35
CA VAL A 77 -9.74 -4.35 13.44
C VAL A 77 -8.68 -4.45 14.53
N ARG A 78 -8.48 -3.36 15.23
CA ARG A 78 -7.58 -3.26 16.39
C ARG A 78 -7.95 -2.03 17.21
N ASP A 79 -7.33 -1.90 18.37
CA ASP A 79 -7.44 -0.69 19.18
C ASP A 79 -7.11 0.57 18.38
N PRO A 80 -7.99 1.59 18.36
CA PRO A 80 -7.81 2.79 17.54
C PRO A 80 -6.55 3.59 17.89
N GLU A 81 -6.19 3.66 19.18
CA GLU A 81 -4.99 4.38 19.62
C GLU A 81 -3.72 3.66 19.17
N ALA A 82 -3.66 2.33 19.32
CA ALA A 82 -2.55 1.54 18.83
C ALA A 82 -2.45 1.58 17.30
N TRP A 83 -3.57 1.72 16.59
CA TRP A 83 -3.58 1.95 15.15
C TRP A 83 -3.02 3.33 14.79
N TRP A 84 -3.45 4.38 15.48
CA TRP A 84 -2.94 5.73 15.29
C TRP A 84 -1.43 5.82 15.49
N GLN A 85 -0.90 5.26 16.58
CA GLN A 85 0.54 5.27 16.85
C GLN A 85 1.35 4.65 15.72
N SER A 86 0.82 3.59 15.10
CA SER A 86 1.46 2.98 13.93
C SER A 86 1.37 3.87 12.70
N THR A 87 0.21 4.49 12.46
CA THR A 87 -0.04 5.39 11.33
C THR A 87 0.80 6.65 11.43
N ALA A 88 0.86 7.29 12.61
CA ALA A 88 1.67 8.48 12.85
C ALA A 88 3.16 8.25 12.54
N LYS A 89 3.68 7.06 12.85
CA LYS A 89 5.06 6.69 12.49
C LYS A 89 5.25 6.59 10.98
N LEU A 90 4.27 6.04 10.24
CA LEU A 90 4.34 5.99 8.77
C LEU A 90 4.25 7.38 8.14
N VAL A 91 3.38 8.25 8.66
CA VAL A 91 3.29 9.66 8.23
C VAL A 91 4.62 10.38 8.47
N ASN A 92 5.22 10.20 9.64
CA ASN A 92 6.53 10.79 9.95
C ASN A 92 7.64 10.26 9.03
N LEU A 93 7.68 8.95 8.77
CA LEU A 93 8.64 8.37 7.83
C LEU A 93 8.46 8.95 6.42
N HIS A 94 7.21 9.09 5.96
CA HIS A 94 6.92 9.70 4.67
C HIS A 94 7.45 11.15 4.61
N ASN A 95 7.14 11.97 5.60
CA ASN A 95 7.55 13.37 5.65
C ASN A 95 9.08 13.54 5.73
N THR A 96 9.77 12.64 6.43
CA THR A 96 11.23 12.74 6.62
C THR A 96 12.03 12.11 5.47
N LEU A 97 11.50 11.09 4.82
CA LEU A 97 12.24 10.35 3.78
C LEU A 97 11.75 10.65 2.37
N VAL A 98 10.44 10.73 2.13
CA VAL A 98 9.88 10.84 0.78
C VAL A 98 9.75 12.30 0.34
N GLU A 99 9.24 13.17 1.21
CA GLU A 99 9.01 14.57 0.88
C GLU A 99 10.28 15.29 0.37
N PRO A 100 11.47 15.12 0.99
CA PRO A 100 12.69 15.78 0.50
C PRO A 100 13.15 15.33 -0.89
N ILE A 101 12.76 14.13 -1.34
CA ILE A 101 13.20 13.51 -2.59
C ILE A 101 12.09 13.37 -3.63
N LYS A 102 10.99 14.08 -3.47
CA LYS A 102 9.84 14.08 -4.39
C LYS A 102 10.17 14.51 -5.82
N PHE A 103 11.35 15.11 -6.07
CA PHE A 103 11.85 15.41 -7.41
C PHE A 103 12.23 14.15 -8.20
N ILE A 104 12.45 13.01 -7.54
CA ILE A 104 12.67 11.71 -8.19
C ILE A 104 11.30 11.18 -8.63
N PRO A 105 11.08 10.79 -9.92
CA PRO A 105 9.76 10.49 -10.46
C PRO A 105 8.91 9.53 -9.63
N ARG A 106 9.48 8.40 -9.19
CA ARG A 106 8.79 7.42 -8.33
C ARG A 106 8.31 8.05 -7.02
N PHE A 107 9.18 8.79 -6.36
CA PHE A 107 8.88 9.42 -5.06
C PHE A 107 7.94 10.61 -5.21
N GLY A 108 7.99 11.32 -6.34
CA GLY A 108 7.01 12.35 -6.68
C GLY A 108 5.61 11.78 -6.89
N ALA A 109 5.50 10.67 -7.61
CA ALA A 109 4.23 9.98 -7.80
C ALA A 109 3.69 9.40 -6.47
N PHE A 110 4.57 8.84 -5.63
CA PHE A 110 4.21 8.33 -4.30
C PHE A 110 3.80 9.45 -3.34
N GLN A 111 4.52 10.57 -3.32
CA GLN A 111 4.13 11.77 -2.57
C GLN A 111 2.74 12.29 -2.96
N ARG A 112 2.45 12.30 -4.26
CA ARG A 112 1.14 12.71 -4.76
C ARG A 112 0.05 11.75 -4.29
N LEU A 113 0.29 10.44 -4.33
CA LEU A 113 -0.63 9.45 -3.80
C LEU A 113 -0.87 9.62 -2.30
N PHE A 114 0.19 9.90 -1.53
CA PHE A 114 0.07 10.16 -0.10
C PHE A 114 -0.83 11.37 0.18
N ARG A 115 -0.66 12.48 -0.55
CA ARG A 115 -1.55 13.66 -0.45
C ARG A 115 -2.98 13.36 -0.88
N ASN A 116 -3.17 12.52 -1.87
CA ASN A 116 -4.50 12.06 -2.26
C ASN A 116 -5.15 11.21 -1.16
N CYS A 117 -4.40 10.33 -0.49
CA CYS A 117 -4.87 9.59 0.69
C CYS A 117 -5.20 10.55 1.84
N GLU A 118 -4.37 11.55 2.12
CA GLU A 118 -4.69 12.59 3.11
C GLU A 118 -6.03 13.28 2.79
N ARG A 119 -6.21 13.74 1.58
CA ARG A 119 -7.42 14.45 1.16
C ARG A 119 -8.67 13.58 1.17
N VAL A 120 -8.60 12.37 0.61
CA VAL A 120 -9.79 11.53 0.36
C VAL A 120 -10.05 10.59 1.54
N VAL A 121 -9.02 9.89 2.01
CA VAL A 121 -9.16 8.87 3.06
C VAL A 121 -9.17 9.50 4.44
N ALA A 122 -8.19 10.35 4.74
CA ALA A 122 -8.10 11.02 6.03
C ALA A 122 -8.99 12.28 6.14
N GLY A 123 -9.64 12.70 5.06
CA GLY A 123 -10.56 13.85 5.09
C GLY A 123 -9.86 15.21 5.21
N GLY A 124 -8.60 15.29 4.77
CA GLY A 124 -7.82 16.54 4.67
C GLY A 124 -6.96 16.87 5.89
N SER A 125 -6.93 16.00 6.91
CA SER A 125 -6.07 16.20 8.09
C SER A 125 -5.54 14.86 8.61
N PHE A 126 -4.30 14.88 9.09
CA PHE A 126 -3.72 13.79 9.86
C PHE A 126 -3.68 14.08 11.38
N ASP A 127 -4.53 14.99 11.86
CA ASP A 127 -4.68 15.20 13.30
C ASP A 127 -5.26 13.96 14.00
N HIS A 128 -4.75 13.66 15.19
CA HIS A 128 -5.08 12.47 15.96
C HIS A 128 -6.59 12.19 16.02
N ASP A 129 -7.34 13.12 16.62
CA ASP A 129 -8.77 12.92 16.88
C ASP A 129 -9.58 12.78 15.60
N HIS A 130 -9.20 13.54 14.56
CA HIS A 130 -9.84 13.48 13.27
C HIS A 130 -9.62 12.12 12.61
N VAL A 131 -8.37 11.65 12.54
CA VAL A 131 -8.02 10.39 11.87
C VAL A 131 -8.55 9.17 12.62
N VAL A 132 -8.55 9.19 13.96
CA VAL A 132 -9.15 8.14 14.79
C VAL A 132 -10.68 8.09 14.58
N ALA A 133 -11.35 9.23 14.50
CA ALA A 133 -12.78 9.29 14.18
C ALA A 133 -13.07 8.71 12.78
N ARG A 134 -12.24 9.04 11.78
CA ARG A 134 -12.34 8.49 10.41
C ARG A 134 -12.12 6.97 10.38
N PHE A 135 -11.14 6.46 11.11
CA PHE A 135 -10.90 5.03 11.24
C PHE A 135 -12.11 4.30 11.82
N ASN A 136 -12.67 4.82 12.91
CA ASN A 136 -13.85 4.25 13.55
C ASN A 136 -15.08 4.30 12.63
N ALA A 137 -15.29 5.43 11.94
CA ALA A 137 -16.37 5.60 10.98
C ALA A 137 -16.25 4.62 9.82
N HIS A 138 -15.06 4.45 9.25
CA HIS A 138 -14.80 3.47 8.20
C HIS A 138 -15.11 2.03 8.65
N ASN A 139 -14.64 1.64 9.83
CA ASN A 139 -14.92 0.32 10.37
C ASN A 139 -16.42 0.08 10.60
N ALA A 140 -17.15 1.08 11.09
CA ALA A 140 -18.59 1.02 11.27
C ALA A 140 -19.32 0.92 9.91
N GLU A 141 -18.89 1.70 8.93
CA GLU A 141 -19.45 1.70 7.58
C GLU A 141 -19.28 0.34 6.89
N VAL A 142 -18.07 -0.24 6.92
CA VAL A 142 -17.82 -1.57 6.34
C VAL A 142 -18.72 -2.62 6.98
N LYS A 143 -18.85 -2.63 8.31
CA LYS A 143 -19.74 -3.55 9.04
C LYS A 143 -21.21 -3.38 8.67
N ALA A 144 -21.64 -2.16 8.35
CA ALA A 144 -23.03 -1.87 8.01
C ALA A 144 -23.36 -2.15 6.54
N THR A 145 -22.38 -2.12 5.64
CA THR A 145 -22.60 -2.14 4.19
C THR A 145 -22.20 -3.44 3.51
N VAL A 146 -21.24 -4.17 4.07
CA VAL A 146 -20.83 -5.46 3.50
C VAL A 146 -21.76 -6.56 4.00
N PRO A 147 -22.35 -7.37 3.11
CA PRO A 147 -23.19 -8.50 3.51
C PRO A 147 -22.45 -9.45 4.48
N PRO A 148 -23.12 -9.92 5.56
CA PRO A 148 -22.46 -10.74 6.60
C PRO A 148 -21.75 -11.98 6.07
N GLU A 149 -22.32 -12.62 5.02
CA GLU A 149 -21.73 -13.82 4.39
C GLU A 149 -20.44 -13.52 3.62
N ARG A 150 -20.20 -12.25 3.28
CA ARG A 150 -19.00 -11.76 2.58
C ARG A 150 -18.02 -11.03 3.49
N LEU A 151 -18.34 -10.87 4.78
CA LEU A 151 -17.54 -10.08 5.73
C LEU A 151 -16.94 -10.96 6.82
N LEU A 152 -15.64 -10.87 7.00
CA LEU A 152 -14.95 -11.31 8.22
C LEU A 152 -14.43 -10.08 8.97
N VAL A 153 -14.93 -9.83 10.17
CA VAL A 153 -14.29 -8.89 11.12
C VAL A 153 -13.21 -9.65 11.87
N PHE A 154 -11.97 -9.23 11.76
CA PHE A 154 -10.81 -10.02 12.15
C PHE A 154 -9.82 -9.22 12.99
N GLU A 155 -9.43 -9.77 14.12
CA GLU A 155 -8.26 -9.31 14.87
C GLU A 155 -7.08 -10.27 14.66
N VAL A 156 -5.86 -9.75 14.59
CA VAL A 156 -4.66 -10.58 14.38
C VAL A 156 -4.48 -11.64 15.47
N LYS A 157 -4.95 -11.37 16.70
CA LYS A 157 -4.93 -12.33 17.83
C LYS A 157 -5.83 -13.55 17.63
N ASP A 158 -6.81 -13.47 16.72
CA ASP A 158 -7.75 -14.57 16.45
C ASP A 158 -7.08 -15.75 15.73
N GLY A 159 -5.92 -15.51 15.12
CA GLY A 159 -5.10 -16.55 14.50
C GLY A 159 -5.68 -17.10 13.20
N TRP A 160 -5.29 -18.34 12.87
CA TRP A 160 -5.62 -18.97 11.59
C TRP A 160 -7.07 -19.42 11.46
N GLU A 161 -7.68 -19.94 12.51
CA GLU A 161 -8.97 -20.64 12.41
C GLU A 161 -10.08 -19.81 11.77
N PRO A 162 -10.41 -18.58 12.24
CA PRO A 162 -11.50 -17.81 11.65
C PRO A 162 -11.18 -17.38 10.21
N LEU A 163 -9.91 -17.06 9.92
CA LEU A 163 -9.47 -16.68 8.59
C LEU A 163 -9.60 -17.83 7.60
N CYS A 164 -9.08 -19.00 7.96
CA CYS A 164 -9.11 -20.19 7.12
C CYS A 164 -10.55 -20.70 6.89
N LYS A 165 -11.36 -20.70 7.95
CA LYS A 165 -12.80 -21.06 7.85
C LYS A 165 -13.52 -20.13 6.87
N PHE A 166 -13.28 -18.83 6.96
CA PHE A 166 -13.91 -17.84 6.08
C PHE A 166 -13.46 -17.97 4.63
N LEU A 167 -12.18 -18.24 4.40
CA LEU A 167 -11.63 -18.38 3.04
C LEU A 167 -11.84 -19.77 2.45
N GLY A 168 -12.20 -20.78 3.27
CA GLY A 168 -12.30 -22.17 2.83
C GLY A 168 -10.95 -22.83 2.61
N ALA A 169 -9.91 -22.36 3.33
CA ALA A 169 -8.54 -22.84 3.21
C ALA A 169 -8.17 -23.76 4.39
N PRO A 170 -7.22 -24.69 4.22
CA PRO A 170 -6.70 -25.48 5.34
C PRO A 170 -5.90 -24.61 6.31
N VAL A 171 -5.97 -24.94 7.61
CA VAL A 171 -5.21 -24.24 8.64
C VAL A 171 -3.73 -24.65 8.54
N PRO A 172 -2.78 -23.69 8.36
CA PRO A 172 -1.37 -23.98 8.32
C PRO A 172 -0.84 -24.53 9.66
N ASN A 173 0.08 -25.48 9.61
CA ASN A 173 0.74 -26.02 10.81
C ASN A 173 1.94 -25.14 11.23
N GLU A 174 1.69 -23.86 11.42
CA GLU A 174 2.67 -22.85 11.86
C GLU A 174 1.95 -21.72 12.60
N PRO A 175 2.62 -20.95 13.45
CA PRO A 175 2.04 -19.80 14.12
C PRO A 175 1.51 -18.76 13.09
N PHE A 176 0.44 -18.07 13.48
CA PHE A 176 -0.05 -16.93 12.69
C PHE A 176 1.06 -15.87 12.59
N PRO A 177 1.33 -15.31 11.39
CA PRO A 177 2.44 -14.38 11.23
C PRO A 177 2.17 -13.09 12.00
N HIS A 178 3.02 -12.80 12.97
CA HIS A 178 3.11 -11.54 13.68
C HIS A 178 4.24 -10.67 13.11
N GLU A 179 4.35 -10.65 11.79
CA GLU A 179 5.28 -9.75 11.14
C GLU A 179 4.83 -8.32 11.38
N ASN A 180 5.35 -7.72 12.45
CA ASN A 180 5.61 -6.30 12.43
C ASN A 180 6.64 -6.11 11.32
N THR A 181 6.18 -5.96 10.08
CA THR A 181 6.96 -5.27 9.05
C THR A 181 7.13 -3.86 9.60
N GLY A 182 8.03 -3.80 10.59
CA GLY A 182 8.23 -2.60 11.38
C GLY A 182 8.66 -1.51 10.41
N ILE A 183 8.36 -0.29 10.75
CA ILE A 183 8.87 0.91 10.11
C ILE A 183 10.33 0.76 9.67
N ALA A 184 11.16 0.03 10.43
CA ALA A 184 12.53 -0.29 10.05
C ALA A 184 12.65 -1.05 8.72
N THR A 185 11.75 -1.98 8.41
CA THR A 185 11.77 -2.70 7.14
C THR A 185 11.31 -1.81 6.00
N VAL A 186 10.26 -1.01 6.22
CA VAL A 186 9.78 -0.01 5.24
C VAL A 186 10.86 1.03 4.99
N ASP A 187 11.50 1.58 6.03
CA ASP A 187 12.60 2.54 5.93
C ASP A 187 13.76 1.97 5.12
N LYS A 188 14.21 0.74 5.43
CA LYS A 188 15.29 0.07 4.70
C LYS A 188 14.96 -0.12 3.22
N MET A 189 13.74 -0.58 2.92
CA MET A 189 13.26 -0.75 1.54
C MET A 189 13.24 0.59 0.81
N MET A 190 12.68 1.63 1.41
CA MET A 190 12.60 2.96 0.81
C MET A 190 13.99 3.55 0.54
N ARG A 191 14.95 3.42 1.46
CA ARG A 191 16.34 3.86 1.25
C ARG A 191 17.03 3.12 0.11
N LEU A 192 16.76 1.82 -0.04
CA LEU A 192 17.28 1.04 -1.16
C LEU A 192 16.72 1.53 -2.49
N LEU A 193 15.40 1.81 -2.56
CA LEU A 193 14.76 2.38 -3.74
C LEU A 193 15.33 3.76 -4.08
N VAL A 194 15.53 4.63 -3.08
CA VAL A 194 16.18 5.93 -3.26
C VAL A 194 17.55 5.76 -3.91
N LEU A 195 18.37 4.88 -3.35
CA LEU A 195 19.72 4.63 -3.87
C LEU A 195 19.70 4.13 -5.31
N THR A 196 18.81 3.16 -5.61
CA THR A 196 18.70 2.60 -6.97
C THR A 196 18.21 3.62 -7.99
N ASP A 197 17.25 4.46 -7.63
CA ASP A 197 16.72 5.48 -8.54
C ASP A 197 17.72 6.65 -8.72
N LEU A 198 18.47 7.01 -7.69
CA LEU A 198 19.57 7.99 -7.82
C LEU A 198 20.68 7.46 -8.72
N ILE A 199 21.05 6.18 -8.60
CA ILE A 199 22.04 5.57 -9.49
C ILE A 199 21.54 5.60 -10.94
N LYS A 200 20.28 5.22 -11.19
CA LYS A 200 19.68 5.28 -12.53
C LYS A 200 19.71 6.70 -13.11
N LEU A 201 19.41 7.69 -12.28
CA LEU A 201 19.41 9.10 -12.68
C LEU A 201 20.82 9.63 -12.98
N ALA A 202 21.83 9.22 -12.21
CA ALA A 202 23.22 9.67 -12.37
C ALA A 202 23.95 8.92 -13.51
N TRP A 203 23.57 7.68 -13.81
CA TRP A 203 24.28 6.80 -14.74
C TRP A 203 24.55 7.39 -16.13
N PRO A 204 23.58 8.04 -16.84
CA PRO A 204 23.85 8.63 -18.15
C PRO A 204 24.93 9.71 -18.11
N TRP A 205 24.95 10.51 -17.03
CA TRP A 205 25.93 11.59 -16.85
C TRP A 205 27.33 11.03 -16.56
N LEU A 206 27.43 9.98 -15.73
CA LEU A 206 28.67 9.30 -15.42
C LEU A 206 29.25 8.60 -16.68
N ALA A 207 28.40 7.93 -17.45
CA ALA A 207 28.79 7.31 -18.70
C ALA A 207 29.28 8.37 -19.73
N GLY A 208 28.56 9.49 -19.87
CA GLY A 208 28.96 10.59 -20.74
C GLY A 208 30.30 11.20 -20.32
N LEU A 209 30.51 11.42 -19.03
CA LEU A 209 31.79 11.93 -18.51
C LEU A 209 32.94 10.97 -18.79
N ALA A 210 32.73 9.67 -18.61
CA ALA A 210 33.73 8.65 -18.90
C ALA A 210 34.14 8.65 -20.39
N VAL A 211 33.19 8.78 -21.30
CA VAL A 211 33.46 8.89 -22.76
C VAL A 211 34.27 10.14 -23.06
N VAL A 212 33.92 11.28 -22.51
CA VAL A 212 34.68 12.55 -22.68
C VAL A 212 36.10 12.41 -22.19
N LEU A 213 36.30 11.83 -21.00
CA LEU A 213 37.66 11.60 -20.44
C LEU A 213 38.50 10.68 -21.34
N ILE A 214 37.92 9.59 -21.84
CA ILE A 214 38.61 8.68 -22.77
C ILE A 214 39.03 9.41 -24.06
N LEU A 215 38.16 10.25 -24.61
CA LEU A 215 38.48 11.03 -25.81
C LEU A 215 39.54 12.07 -25.57
N LEU A 216 39.64 12.65 -24.37
CA LEU A 216 40.68 13.61 -24.01
C LEU A 216 42.03 12.94 -23.76
N LEU A 217 42.06 11.73 -23.19
CA LEU A 217 43.28 10.98 -22.90
C LEU A 217 43.90 10.32 -24.16
N ASN A 218 43.12 10.14 -25.22
CA ASN A 218 43.58 9.59 -26.49
C ASN A 218 43.95 10.65 -27.54
N ARG A 219 44.03 11.92 -27.13
CA ARG A 219 44.62 13.03 -27.94
C ARG A 219 46.01 13.36 -27.47
#